data_c899f38fe8487a48e7f2348c4393cafa
#
_entry.id   c899f38fe8487a48e7f2348c4393cafa
#
_cell.length_a   1.000
_cell.length_b   1.000
_cell.length_c   1.000
_cell.angle_alpha   90.00
_cell.angle_beta   90.00
_cell.angle_gamma   90.00
#
_symmetry.space_group_name_H-M   'P 1'
#
loop_
_entity.id
_entity.type
_entity.pdbx_description
1 polymer ?
#
loop_
_entity_poly.entity_id
_entity_poly.type
_entity_poly.pdbx_seq_one_letter_code
_entity_poly.pdbx_strand_id
1 'polypeptide(L)'
;DKYKGVARKQFEPLHADRTLPESKFIFFWGSPHRLWARMMGFVFLIPFLWFLMKKQLPGWLLRRLGVVIALASLAAVFGWIMVASGLDNDDRTWVSAYKLVTHLGIATALFGYLFWTWLKAVQPTSADGHLANLRRLGWWIAVVLFVQIVLGGLMAGMRAGLIHPHFPIFVEWGRFWQVLTAAPVGTEQLLDYEPQQGIKAVVQLLHRGMAWVLVAISGWFFLKMRRQPVSARLVLGSKMLLVVLFVQFLLGRLTIINCIGRIPLFWG
;
A
#
# COMPACT_ATOMS: atom_id res chain seq x y z
N ASP A 1 -24.97 15.52 15.01
CA ASP A 1 -25.95 14.57 15.57
C ASP A 1 -26.29 13.39 14.65
N LYS A 2 -26.42 13.57 13.32
CA LYS A 2 -26.61 12.45 12.38
C LYS A 2 -25.45 11.45 12.40
N TYR A 3 -24.20 11.92 12.57
CA TYR A 3 -23.01 11.06 12.66
C TYR A 3 -23.04 10.21 13.94
N LYS A 4 -23.45 10.78 15.07
CA LYS A 4 -23.59 10.05 16.34
C LYS A 4 -24.63 8.92 16.25
N GLY A 5 -25.71 9.10 15.48
CA GLY A 5 -26.74 8.08 15.30
C GLY A 5 -26.33 6.91 14.40
N VAL A 6 -25.51 7.16 13.37
CA VAL A 6 -25.06 6.14 12.41
C VAL A 6 -23.84 5.36 12.90
N ALA A 7 -22.97 5.98 13.69
CA ALA A 7 -21.72 5.38 14.17
C ALA A 7 -21.72 5.12 15.68
N ARG A 8 -22.88 4.84 16.28
CA ARG A 8 -23.06 4.73 17.73
C ARG A 8 -22.05 3.78 18.39
N LYS A 9 -21.81 2.60 17.78
CA LYS A 9 -20.89 1.58 18.30
C LYS A 9 -19.41 1.99 18.23
N GLN A 10 -19.04 2.81 17.26
CA GLN A 10 -17.66 3.33 17.11
C GLN A 10 -17.47 4.67 17.83
N PHE A 11 -18.54 5.45 17.95
CA PHE A 11 -18.49 6.77 18.54
C PHE A 11 -18.29 6.72 20.04
N GLU A 12 -19.04 5.86 20.76
CA GLU A 12 -19.02 5.79 22.24
C GLU A 12 -17.63 5.39 22.79
N PRO A 13 -16.96 4.30 22.34
CA PRO A 13 -15.68 3.90 22.91
C PRO A 13 -14.46 4.68 22.42
N LEU A 14 -14.49 5.22 21.20
CA LEU A 14 -13.31 5.81 20.58
C LEU A 14 -13.40 7.31 20.30
N HIS A 15 -14.60 7.87 20.29
CA HIS A 15 -14.84 9.21 19.76
C HIS A 15 -15.77 10.05 20.64
N ALA A 16 -16.14 9.57 21.81
CA ALA A 16 -17.02 10.29 22.75
C ALA A 16 -16.46 11.67 23.11
N ASP A 17 -15.12 11.76 23.27
CA ASP A 17 -14.41 12.98 23.67
C ASP A 17 -13.99 13.87 22.47
N ARG A 18 -14.30 13.46 21.23
CA ARG A 18 -13.91 14.23 20.05
C ARG A 18 -14.78 15.46 19.86
N THR A 19 -14.12 16.57 19.62
CA THR A 19 -14.77 17.82 19.27
C THR A 19 -15.36 17.77 17.84
N LEU A 20 -16.35 18.62 17.58
CA LEU A 20 -16.94 18.75 16.23
C LEU A 20 -15.93 19.10 15.14
N PRO A 21 -14.92 19.98 15.35
CA PRO A 21 -13.85 20.25 14.39
C PRO A 21 -13.01 19.02 14.04
N GLU A 22 -12.63 18.20 15.01
CA GLU A 22 -11.87 16.96 14.77
C GLU A 22 -12.65 15.95 13.97
N SER A 23 -13.94 15.79 14.26
CA SER A 23 -14.82 14.90 13.49
C SER A 23 -15.00 15.38 12.04
N LYS A 24 -15.08 16.71 11.82
CA LYS A 24 -15.13 17.30 10.47
C LYS A 24 -13.82 17.07 9.72
N PHE A 25 -12.66 17.17 10.39
CA PHE A 25 -11.36 16.94 9.79
C PHE A 25 -11.20 15.50 9.29
N ILE A 26 -11.56 14.51 10.10
CA ILE A 26 -11.51 13.10 9.70
C ILE A 26 -12.48 12.81 8.55
N PHE A 27 -13.70 13.35 8.62
CA PHE A 27 -14.68 13.21 7.54
C PHE A 27 -14.17 13.85 6.24
N PHE A 28 -13.53 15.02 6.34
CA PHE A 28 -12.93 15.71 5.20
C PHE A 28 -11.86 14.86 4.51
N TRP A 29 -10.98 14.19 5.24
CA TRP A 29 -9.95 13.34 4.64
C TRP A 29 -10.46 11.98 4.15
N GLY A 30 -11.47 11.41 4.78
CA GLY A 30 -12.05 10.14 4.35
C GLY A 30 -13.00 10.24 3.14
N SER A 31 -13.67 11.38 2.97
CA SER A 31 -14.64 11.60 1.89
C SER A 31 -14.01 11.83 0.52
N PRO A 32 -12.92 12.62 0.36
CA PRO A 32 -12.26 12.82 -0.92
C PRO A 32 -11.78 11.52 -1.56
N HIS A 33 -11.25 10.58 -0.81
CA HIS A 33 -10.82 9.29 -1.36
C HIS A 33 -11.99 8.56 -2.06
N ARG A 34 -13.14 8.50 -1.43
CA ARG A 34 -14.34 7.86 -2.02
C ARG A 34 -14.89 8.64 -3.21
N LEU A 35 -14.82 9.98 -3.15
CA LEU A 35 -15.24 10.84 -4.27
C LEU A 35 -14.27 10.67 -5.45
N TRP A 36 -12.96 10.74 -5.23
CA TRP A 36 -11.94 10.53 -6.26
C TRP A 36 -12.07 9.17 -6.94
N ALA A 37 -12.27 8.10 -6.17
CA ALA A 37 -12.43 6.76 -6.74
C ALA A 37 -13.64 6.70 -7.71
N ARG A 38 -14.76 7.33 -7.36
CA ARG A 38 -15.94 7.41 -8.23
C ARG A 38 -15.66 8.27 -9.46
N MET A 39 -15.06 9.44 -9.29
CA MET A 39 -14.71 10.35 -10.39
C MET A 39 -13.75 9.69 -11.39
N MET A 40 -12.70 9.01 -10.90
CA MET A 40 -11.78 8.26 -11.77
C MET A 40 -12.50 7.16 -12.56
N GLY A 41 -13.47 6.49 -11.96
CA GLY A 41 -14.33 5.53 -12.66
C GLY A 41 -15.03 6.15 -13.86
N PHE A 42 -15.67 7.31 -13.70
CA PHE A 42 -16.33 8.03 -14.79
C PHE A 42 -15.35 8.56 -15.83
N VAL A 43 -14.25 9.18 -15.40
CA VAL A 43 -13.19 9.70 -16.28
C VAL A 43 -12.60 8.60 -17.16
N PHE A 44 -12.52 7.38 -16.65
CA PHE A 44 -12.07 6.22 -17.45
C PHE A 44 -13.20 5.65 -18.31
N LEU A 45 -14.36 5.41 -17.73
CA LEU A 45 -15.44 4.65 -18.39
C LEU A 45 -16.08 5.41 -19.57
N ILE A 46 -16.27 6.72 -19.44
CA ILE A 46 -16.90 7.53 -20.47
C ILE A 46 -16.08 7.52 -21.78
N PRO A 47 -14.76 7.87 -21.78
CA PRO A 47 -13.96 7.77 -22.98
C PRO A 47 -13.81 6.33 -23.49
N PHE A 48 -13.70 5.34 -22.58
CA PHE A 48 -13.60 3.94 -22.97
C PHE A 48 -14.82 3.51 -23.78
N LEU A 49 -16.03 3.77 -23.30
CA LEU A 49 -17.26 3.43 -24.02
C LEU A 49 -17.39 4.19 -25.34
N TRP A 50 -17.02 5.47 -25.36
CA TRP A 50 -17.01 6.28 -26.58
C TRP A 50 -16.12 5.66 -27.67
N PHE A 51 -14.86 5.37 -27.36
CA PHE A 51 -13.93 4.78 -28.33
C PHE A 51 -14.30 3.34 -28.68
N LEU A 52 -14.92 2.60 -27.76
CA LEU A 52 -15.45 1.25 -28.02
C LEU A 52 -16.58 1.30 -29.05
N MET A 53 -17.55 2.19 -28.87
CA MET A 53 -18.67 2.38 -29.80
C MET A 53 -18.19 2.83 -31.20
N LYS A 54 -17.17 3.67 -31.23
CA LYS A 54 -16.53 4.12 -32.48
C LYS A 54 -15.63 3.07 -33.11
N LYS A 55 -15.43 1.89 -32.50
CA LYS A 55 -14.55 0.81 -32.98
C LYS A 55 -13.10 1.28 -33.19
N GLN A 56 -12.63 2.26 -32.42
CA GLN A 56 -11.31 2.88 -32.59
C GLN A 56 -10.24 2.23 -31.65
N LEU A 57 -10.62 1.27 -30.81
CA LEU A 57 -9.69 0.58 -29.93
C LEU A 57 -9.08 -0.64 -30.64
N PRO A 58 -7.74 -0.70 -30.78
CA PRO A 58 -7.09 -1.90 -31.29
C PRO A 58 -7.29 -3.08 -30.32
N GLY A 59 -7.41 -4.30 -30.84
CA GLY A 59 -7.78 -5.49 -30.06
C GLY A 59 -6.85 -5.80 -28.88
N TRP A 60 -5.55 -5.49 -29.03
CA TRP A 60 -4.59 -5.66 -27.93
C TRP A 60 -4.88 -4.70 -26.75
N LEU A 61 -5.25 -3.45 -27.05
CA LEU A 61 -5.58 -2.43 -26.05
C LEU A 61 -6.92 -2.76 -25.39
N LEU A 62 -7.92 -3.17 -26.17
CA LEU A 62 -9.22 -3.56 -25.66
C LEU A 62 -9.12 -4.69 -24.63
N ARG A 63 -8.33 -5.73 -24.91
CA ARG A 63 -8.08 -6.83 -23.93
C ARG A 63 -7.44 -6.32 -22.64
N ARG A 64 -6.48 -5.41 -22.75
CA ARG A 64 -5.81 -4.84 -21.57
C ARG A 64 -6.73 -3.95 -20.75
N LEU A 65 -7.53 -3.12 -21.41
CA LEU A 65 -8.54 -2.29 -20.72
C LEU A 65 -9.62 -3.15 -20.05
N GLY A 66 -9.98 -4.30 -20.63
CA GLY A 66 -10.83 -5.29 -19.96
C GLY A 66 -10.25 -5.80 -18.64
N VAL A 67 -8.95 -6.09 -18.59
CA VAL A 67 -8.25 -6.46 -17.34
C VAL A 67 -8.26 -5.29 -16.34
N VAL A 68 -8.06 -4.05 -16.81
CA VAL A 68 -8.15 -2.84 -15.97
C VAL A 68 -9.53 -2.73 -15.32
N ILE A 69 -10.61 -2.92 -16.11
CA ILE A 69 -11.98 -2.89 -15.60
C ILE A 69 -12.19 -3.99 -14.54
N ALA A 70 -11.75 -5.21 -14.81
CA ALA A 70 -11.85 -6.32 -13.86
C ALA A 70 -11.13 -6.02 -12.53
N LEU A 71 -9.89 -5.53 -12.59
CA LEU A 71 -9.11 -5.14 -11.41
C LEU A 71 -9.74 -3.96 -10.66
N ALA A 72 -10.28 -2.96 -11.37
CA ALA A 72 -10.97 -1.83 -10.76
C ALA A 72 -12.27 -2.28 -10.04
N SER A 73 -13.03 -3.18 -10.65
CA SER A 73 -14.23 -3.77 -10.04
C SER A 73 -13.87 -4.57 -8.78
N LEU A 74 -12.81 -5.40 -8.84
CA LEU A 74 -12.30 -6.12 -7.67
C LEU A 74 -11.86 -5.17 -6.56
N ALA A 75 -11.12 -4.11 -6.90
CA ALA A 75 -10.71 -3.10 -5.92
C ALA A 75 -11.93 -2.44 -5.25
N ALA A 76 -12.97 -2.12 -6.01
CA ALA A 76 -14.20 -1.54 -5.47
C ALA A 76 -14.93 -2.50 -4.51
N VAL A 77 -15.08 -3.78 -4.90
CA VAL A 77 -15.70 -4.83 -4.07
C VAL A 77 -14.93 -5.04 -2.77
N PHE A 78 -13.60 -5.23 -2.87
CA PHE A 78 -12.76 -5.44 -1.69
C PHE A 78 -12.66 -4.19 -0.81
N GLY A 79 -12.73 -2.99 -1.40
CA GLY A 79 -12.82 -1.75 -0.64
C GLY A 79 -14.11 -1.66 0.17
N TRP A 80 -15.25 -2.09 -0.42
CA TRP A 80 -16.52 -2.17 0.31
C TRP A 80 -16.47 -3.23 1.43
N ILE A 81 -15.98 -4.45 1.16
CA ILE A 81 -15.80 -5.52 2.16
C ILE A 81 -14.89 -5.06 3.30
N MET A 82 -13.83 -4.30 2.97
CA MET A 82 -12.92 -3.73 3.96
C MET A 82 -13.65 -2.79 4.91
N VAL A 83 -14.40 -1.83 4.37
CA VAL A 83 -15.15 -0.85 5.19
C VAL A 83 -16.21 -1.55 6.03
N ALA A 84 -16.97 -2.48 5.45
CA ALA A 84 -17.98 -3.25 6.16
C ALA A 84 -17.39 -4.00 7.38
N SER A 85 -16.15 -4.51 7.27
CA SER A 85 -15.50 -5.22 8.37
C SER A 85 -15.20 -4.38 9.62
N GLY A 86 -15.19 -3.06 9.49
CA GLY A 86 -15.02 -2.15 10.62
C GLY A 86 -16.36 -1.62 11.17
N LEU A 87 -17.47 -1.86 10.45
CA LEU A 87 -18.80 -1.35 10.83
C LEU A 87 -19.70 -2.43 11.45
N ASP A 88 -19.54 -3.69 11.01
CA ASP A 88 -20.47 -4.77 11.32
C ASP A 88 -20.07 -5.62 12.54
N ASN A 89 -18.92 -5.37 13.16
CA ASN A 89 -18.44 -6.12 14.33
C ASN A 89 -18.72 -5.35 15.63
N ASP A 90 -19.44 -5.98 16.54
CA ASP A 90 -19.72 -5.43 17.87
C ASP A 90 -18.44 -5.30 18.76
N ASP A 91 -17.47 -6.19 18.53
CA ASP A 91 -16.25 -6.29 19.35
C ASP A 91 -15.03 -5.57 18.77
N ARG A 92 -15.10 -5.03 17.55
CA ARG A 92 -13.93 -4.46 16.85
C ARG A 92 -14.25 -3.13 16.20
N THR A 93 -13.50 -2.13 16.57
CA THR A 93 -13.66 -0.76 16.07
C THR A 93 -12.75 -0.45 14.87
N TRP A 94 -11.87 -1.39 14.48
CA TRP A 94 -10.87 -1.22 13.43
C TRP A 94 -11.13 -2.10 12.23
N VAL A 95 -10.79 -1.57 11.04
CA VAL A 95 -10.82 -2.31 9.77
C VAL A 95 -9.85 -3.49 9.83
N SER A 96 -10.25 -4.64 9.30
CA SER A 96 -9.38 -5.81 9.20
C SER A 96 -8.11 -5.49 8.40
N ALA A 97 -6.94 -5.69 9.01
CA ALA A 97 -5.64 -5.50 8.34
C ALA A 97 -5.50 -6.36 7.09
N TYR A 98 -6.02 -7.58 7.10
CA TYR A 98 -5.99 -8.49 5.95
C TYR A 98 -6.85 -8.00 4.79
N LYS A 99 -8.06 -7.50 5.08
CA LYS A 99 -8.94 -6.93 4.05
C LYS A 99 -8.38 -5.62 3.49
N LEU A 100 -7.77 -4.79 4.36
CA LEU A 100 -7.04 -3.59 3.96
C LEU A 100 -5.94 -3.92 2.95
N VAL A 101 -5.10 -4.91 3.26
CA VAL A 101 -3.98 -5.31 2.41
C VAL A 101 -4.45 -5.94 1.10
N THR A 102 -5.53 -6.70 1.12
CA THR A 102 -6.12 -7.25 -0.11
C THR A 102 -6.58 -6.12 -1.03
N HIS A 103 -7.31 -5.13 -0.50
CA HIS A 103 -7.72 -3.95 -1.27
C HIS A 103 -6.51 -3.16 -1.79
N LEU A 104 -5.51 -2.89 -0.94
CA LEU A 104 -4.27 -2.21 -1.31
C LEU A 104 -3.49 -2.96 -2.39
N GLY A 105 -3.37 -4.28 -2.28
CA GLY A 105 -2.69 -5.13 -3.25
C GLY A 105 -3.36 -5.09 -4.62
N ILE A 106 -4.70 -5.21 -4.66
CA ILE A 106 -5.47 -5.13 -5.91
C ILE A 106 -5.32 -3.72 -6.52
N ALA A 107 -5.43 -2.65 -5.73
CA ALA A 107 -5.28 -1.29 -6.20
C ALA A 107 -3.86 -1.01 -6.74
N THR A 108 -2.82 -1.54 -6.09
CA THR A 108 -1.43 -1.43 -6.54
C THR A 108 -1.21 -2.20 -7.85
N ALA A 109 -1.78 -3.40 -7.96
CA ALA A 109 -1.73 -4.19 -9.20
C ALA A 109 -2.45 -3.48 -10.35
N LEU A 110 -3.63 -2.90 -10.09
CA LEU A 110 -4.37 -2.08 -11.03
C LEU A 110 -3.53 -0.90 -11.53
N PHE A 111 -2.96 -0.13 -10.61
CA PHE A 111 -2.10 1.01 -10.94
C PHE A 111 -0.91 0.59 -11.81
N GLY A 112 -0.17 -0.44 -11.38
CA GLY A 112 0.98 -0.95 -12.12
C GLY A 112 0.63 -1.47 -13.51
N TYR A 113 -0.49 -2.20 -13.63
CA TYR A 113 -0.96 -2.72 -14.90
C TYR A 113 -1.45 -1.62 -15.85
N LEU A 114 -2.16 -0.62 -15.33
CA LEU A 114 -2.62 0.54 -16.10
C LEU A 114 -1.43 1.37 -16.60
N PHE A 115 -0.47 1.64 -15.71
CA PHE A 115 0.75 2.37 -16.05
C PHE A 115 1.59 1.63 -17.10
N TRP A 116 1.74 0.32 -16.96
CA TRP A 116 2.40 -0.51 -17.97
C TRP A 116 1.63 -0.52 -19.31
N THR A 117 0.30 -0.51 -19.27
CA THR A 117 -0.53 -0.43 -20.47
C THR A 117 -0.32 0.91 -21.19
N TRP A 118 -0.29 2.01 -20.42
CA TRP A 118 0.02 3.33 -20.93
C TRP A 118 1.42 3.40 -21.58
N LEU A 119 2.44 2.89 -20.89
CA LEU A 119 3.80 2.84 -21.43
C LEU A 119 3.86 2.09 -22.79
N LYS A 120 3.16 0.95 -22.88
CA LYS A 120 3.08 0.20 -24.14
C LYS A 120 2.32 0.93 -25.27
N ALA A 121 1.39 1.80 -24.91
CA ALA A 121 0.65 2.58 -25.90
C ALA A 121 1.47 3.77 -26.44
N VAL A 122 2.34 4.34 -25.61
CA VAL A 122 3.07 5.58 -25.91
C VAL A 122 4.50 5.32 -26.41
N GLN A 123 5.11 4.20 -26.00
CA GLN A 123 6.50 3.89 -26.35
C GLN A 123 6.59 2.71 -27.30
N PRO A 124 7.29 2.85 -28.44
CA PRO A 124 7.58 1.71 -29.29
C PRO A 124 8.44 0.69 -28.52
N THR A 125 8.06 -0.58 -28.59
CA THR A 125 8.82 -1.67 -28.00
C THR A 125 10.10 -1.90 -28.81
N SER A 126 11.25 -1.49 -28.29
CA SER A 126 12.53 -1.97 -28.80
C SER A 126 12.76 -3.40 -28.30
N ALA A 127 12.95 -4.32 -29.23
CA ALA A 127 13.23 -5.73 -28.93
C ALA A 127 14.74 -5.97 -28.71
N ASP A 128 15.40 -5.12 -27.90
CA ASP A 128 16.83 -5.25 -27.64
C ASP A 128 17.10 -6.46 -26.74
N GLY A 129 17.44 -7.59 -27.36
CA GLY A 129 17.72 -8.85 -26.67
C GLY A 129 18.84 -8.75 -25.64
N HIS A 130 19.82 -7.85 -25.85
CA HIS A 130 20.94 -7.62 -24.92
C HIS A 130 20.50 -7.04 -23.56
N LEU A 131 19.30 -6.44 -23.46
CA LEU A 131 18.73 -5.92 -22.22
C LEU A 131 17.85 -6.92 -21.45
N ALA A 132 17.77 -8.18 -21.90
CA ALA A 132 16.90 -9.19 -21.29
C ALA A 132 17.18 -9.40 -19.79
N ASN A 133 18.44 -9.39 -19.39
CA ASN A 133 18.83 -9.54 -17.97
C ASN A 133 18.44 -8.31 -17.14
N LEU A 134 18.56 -7.11 -17.69
CA LEU A 134 18.12 -5.89 -17.02
C LEU A 134 16.60 -5.85 -16.88
N ARG A 135 15.88 -6.26 -17.92
CA ARG A 135 14.42 -6.37 -17.89
C ARG A 135 13.95 -7.37 -16.83
N ARG A 136 14.59 -8.54 -16.76
CA ARG A 136 14.28 -9.54 -15.71
C ARG A 136 14.55 -8.99 -14.31
N LEU A 137 15.67 -8.29 -14.09
CA LEU A 137 15.99 -7.65 -12.83
C LEU A 137 14.97 -6.56 -12.47
N GLY A 138 14.54 -5.74 -13.44
CA GLY A 138 13.47 -4.75 -13.26
C GLY A 138 12.14 -5.38 -12.82
N TRP A 139 11.78 -6.54 -13.38
CA TRP A 139 10.62 -7.29 -12.94
C TRP A 139 10.75 -7.80 -11.50
N TRP A 140 11.93 -8.29 -11.10
CA TRP A 140 12.16 -8.70 -9.72
C TRP A 140 12.04 -7.51 -8.75
N ILE A 141 12.56 -6.34 -9.12
CA ILE A 141 12.38 -5.12 -8.33
C ILE A 141 10.89 -4.79 -8.18
N ALA A 142 10.11 -4.87 -9.26
CA ALA A 142 8.67 -4.62 -9.20
C ALA A 142 7.94 -5.61 -8.29
N VAL A 143 8.30 -6.90 -8.34
CA VAL A 143 7.72 -7.95 -7.45
C VAL A 143 8.10 -7.69 -6.00
N VAL A 144 9.39 -7.42 -5.71
CA VAL A 144 9.86 -7.14 -4.35
C VAL A 144 9.21 -5.86 -3.80
N LEU A 145 9.06 -4.83 -4.64
CA LEU A 145 8.35 -3.60 -4.27
C LEU A 145 6.87 -3.87 -3.96
N PHE A 146 6.20 -4.70 -4.75
CA PHE A 146 4.81 -5.09 -4.49
C PHE A 146 4.68 -5.80 -3.13
N VAL A 147 5.56 -6.76 -2.86
CA VAL A 147 5.61 -7.46 -1.56
C VAL A 147 5.87 -6.48 -0.42
N GLN A 148 6.79 -5.51 -0.62
CA GLN A 148 7.10 -4.47 0.37
C GLN A 148 5.88 -3.59 0.68
N ILE A 149 5.08 -3.23 -0.33
CA ILE A 149 3.83 -2.47 -0.17
C ILE A 149 2.80 -3.27 0.64
N VAL A 150 2.64 -4.55 0.31
CA VAL A 150 1.73 -5.47 1.03
C VAL A 150 2.14 -5.60 2.50
N LEU A 151 3.42 -5.84 2.77
CA LEU A 151 3.97 -5.90 4.13
C LEU A 151 3.80 -4.57 4.87
N GLY A 152 3.97 -3.43 4.18
CA GLY A 152 3.73 -2.10 4.74
C GLY A 152 2.26 -1.87 5.13
N GLY A 153 1.34 -2.36 4.30
CA GLY A 153 -0.10 -2.34 4.62
C GLY A 153 -0.44 -3.18 5.85
N LEU A 154 0.17 -4.38 5.99
CA LEU A 154 0.03 -5.20 7.20
C LEU A 154 0.62 -4.48 8.43
N MET A 155 1.82 -3.90 8.29
CA MET A 155 2.47 -3.09 9.35
C MET A 155 1.54 -1.99 9.87
N ALA A 156 0.91 -1.25 8.96
CA ALA A 156 -0.01 -0.17 9.31
C ALA A 156 -1.31 -0.70 9.94
N GLY A 157 -1.95 -1.69 9.29
CA GLY A 157 -3.23 -2.24 9.74
C GLY A 157 -3.17 -2.98 11.06
N MET A 158 -2.03 -3.59 11.40
CA MET A 158 -1.79 -4.29 12.67
C MET A 158 -1.06 -3.43 13.70
N ARG A 159 -0.70 -2.18 13.37
CA ARG A 159 0.19 -1.33 14.21
C ARG A 159 1.47 -2.05 14.66
N ALA A 160 1.98 -2.94 13.81
CA ALA A 160 3.09 -3.82 14.15
C ALA A 160 4.40 -3.06 14.42
N GLY A 161 4.53 -1.82 13.96
CA GLY A 161 5.67 -0.93 14.24
C GLY A 161 5.88 -0.63 15.72
N LEU A 162 4.82 -0.76 16.54
CA LEU A 162 4.89 -0.48 17.98
C LEU A 162 5.54 -1.60 18.80
N ILE A 163 5.66 -2.82 18.26
CA ILE A 163 6.24 -3.97 19.00
C ILE A 163 7.73 -3.78 19.25
N HIS A 164 8.48 -3.31 18.24
CA HIS A 164 9.92 -3.04 18.33
C HIS A 164 10.25 -1.68 17.73
N PRO A 165 10.05 -0.59 18.47
CA PRO A 165 10.20 0.77 17.94
C PRO A 165 11.65 1.19 17.72
N HIS A 166 12.65 0.38 18.11
CA HIS A 166 14.07 0.74 18.02
C HIS A 166 14.65 0.58 16.63
N PHE A 167 15.60 1.46 16.30
CA PHE A 167 16.37 1.47 15.06
C PHE A 167 17.86 1.70 15.40
N PRO A 168 18.81 1.10 14.69
CA PRO A 168 18.74 0.23 13.51
C PRO A 168 18.46 -1.23 13.81
N ILE A 169 18.42 -1.62 15.08
CA ILE A 169 18.24 -3.01 15.51
C ILE A 169 16.82 -3.43 15.11
N PHE A 170 16.73 -4.44 14.24
CA PHE A 170 15.46 -4.97 13.77
C PHE A 170 14.68 -5.62 14.90
N VAL A 171 15.40 -6.41 15.71
CA VAL A 171 14.81 -7.29 16.71
C VAL A 171 15.86 -7.55 17.79
N GLU A 172 15.49 -7.37 19.04
CA GLU A 172 16.18 -8.02 20.15
C GLU A 172 15.74 -9.49 20.14
N TRP A 173 16.64 -10.39 19.74
CA TRP A 173 16.28 -11.80 19.52
C TRP A 173 15.63 -12.47 20.74
N GLY A 174 16.09 -12.18 21.95
CA GLY A 174 15.46 -12.68 23.16
C GLY A 174 14.01 -12.24 23.33
N ARG A 175 13.75 -10.95 23.08
CA ARG A 175 12.41 -10.36 23.12
C ARG A 175 11.53 -10.85 21.96
N PHE A 176 12.12 -11.07 20.79
CA PHE A 176 11.41 -11.61 19.64
C PHE A 176 10.81 -12.97 19.94
N TRP A 177 11.59 -13.88 20.53
CA TRP A 177 11.10 -15.21 20.90
C TRP A 177 10.01 -15.15 21.97
N GLN A 178 10.16 -14.26 22.97
CA GLN A 178 9.12 -14.04 23.97
C GLN A 178 7.82 -13.55 23.36
N VAL A 179 7.88 -12.59 22.43
CA VAL A 179 6.70 -12.06 21.75
C VAL A 179 6.06 -13.10 20.81
N LEU A 180 6.89 -13.92 20.13
CA LEU A 180 6.42 -14.95 19.22
C LEU A 180 5.58 -16.02 19.92
N THR A 181 5.94 -16.35 21.17
CA THR A 181 5.27 -17.36 22.01
C THR A 181 4.24 -16.76 22.99
N ALA A 182 4.08 -15.43 23.00
CA ALA A 182 3.13 -14.76 23.87
C ALA A 182 1.68 -15.16 23.55
N ALA A 183 0.87 -15.29 24.58
CA ALA A 183 -0.57 -15.47 24.43
C ALA A 183 -1.20 -14.28 23.69
N PRO A 184 -2.31 -14.51 22.96
CA PRO A 184 -3.07 -13.43 22.35
C PRO A 184 -3.54 -12.42 23.40
N VAL A 185 -3.53 -11.14 23.05
CA VAL A 185 -4.05 -10.08 23.92
C VAL A 185 -5.59 -10.13 23.90
N GLY A 186 -6.23 -9.94 25.05
CA GLY A 186 -7.69 -9.90 25.15
C GLY A 186 -8.30 -8.79 24.29
N THR A 187 -9.50 -9.03 23.78
CA THR A 187 -10.21 -8.11 22.87
C THR A 187 -10.47 -6.73 23.49
N GLU A 188 -10.67 -6.64 24.77
CA GLU A 188 -10.87 -5.40 25.51
C GLU A 188 -9.65 -4.46 25.53
N GLN A 189 -8.45 -5.02 25.30
CA GLN A 189 -7.18 -4.28 25.28
C GLN A 189 -6.68 -4.00 23.86
N LEU A 190 -7.41 -4.46 22.83
CA LEU A 190 -6.98 -4.32 21.44
C LEU A 190 -7.21 -2.91 20.93
N LEU A 191 -6.09 -2.24 20.65
CA LEU A 191 -6.07 -0.98 19.89
C LEU A 191 -6.02 -1.20 18.38
N ASP A 192 -6.00 -2.46 17.92
CA ASP A 192 -5.89 -2.85 16.52
C ASP A 192 -6.60 -4.18 16.25
N TYR A 193 -6.55 -4.63 14.98
CA TYR A 193 -7.25 -5.83 14.53
C TYR A 193 -6.60 -7.14 14.98
N GLU A 194 -5.27 -7.18 15.18
CA GLU A 194 -4.52 -8.44 15.35
C GLU A 194 -4.17 -8.71 16.81
N PRO A 195 -4.78 -9.71 17.46
CA PRO A 195 -4.48 -10.05 18.83
C PRO A 195 -3.12 -10.75 19.04
N GLN A 196 -2.60 -11.42 17.97
CA GLN A 196 -1.37 -12.21 18.08
C GLN A 196 -0.14 -11.33 17.88
N GLN A 197 0.56 -11.06 18.98
CA GLN A 197 1.77 -10.24 18.96
C GLN A 197 2.90 -10.86 18.13
N GLY A 198 2.98 -12.20 18.11
CA GLY A 198 3.94 -12.93 17.28
C GLY A 198 3.80 -12.64 15.79
N ILE A 199 2.57 -12.59 15.26
CA ILE A 199 2.32 -12.23 13.85
C ILE A 199 2.82 -10.83 13.55
N LYS A 200 2.56 -9.86 14.44
CA LYS A 200 3.04 -8.49 14.30
C LYS A 200 4.58 -8.41 14.28
N ALA A 201 5.25 -9.18 15.15
CA ALA A 201 6.70 -9.24 15.18
C ALA A 201 7.29 -9.81 13.88
N VAL A 202 6.69 -10.88 13.34
CA VAL A 202 7.10 -11.47 12.05
C VAL A 202 6.88 -10.49 10.90
N VAL A 203 5.72 -9.85 10.81
CA VAL A 203 5.42 -8.86 9.78
C VAL A 203 6.42 -7.70 9.83
N GLN A 204 6.76 -7.23 11.01
CA GLN A 204 7.74 -6.17 11.21
C GLN A 204 9.14 -6.60 10.74
N LEU A 205 9.58 -7.81 11.10
CA LEU A 205 10.87 -8.36 10.67
C LEU A 205 10.94 -8.47 9.15
N LEU A 206 9.89 -9.04 8.53
CA LEU A 206 9.81 -9.21 7.08
C LEU A 206 9.79 -7.87 6.35
N HIS A 207 8.98 -6.91 6.81
CA HIS A 207 8.90 -5.59 6.19
C HIS A 207 10.24 -4.85 6.22
N ARG A 208 10.93 -4.85 7.37
CA ARG A 208 12.24 -4.21 7.51
C ARG A 208 13.32 -4.94 6.71
N GLY A 209 13.35 -6.27 6.76
CA GLY A 209 14.29 -7.09 5.99
C GLY A 209 14.12 -6.91 4.49
N MET A 210 12.87 -6.92 4.00
CA MET A 210 12.55 -6.72 2.59
C MET A 210 12.92 -5.32 2.10
N ALA A 211 12.86 -4.29 2.96
CA ALA A 211 13.32 -2.95 2.61
C ALA A 211 14.82 -2.94 2.27
N TRP A 212 15.66 -3.65 3.02
CA TRP A 212 17.08 -3.79 2.71
C TRP A 212 17.33 -4.57 1.42
N VAL A 213 16.59 -5.65 1.18
CA VAL A 213 16.64 -6.40 -0.08
C VAL A 213 16.29 -5.49 -1.25
N LEU A 214 15.23 -4.67 -1.12
CA LEU A 214 14.80 -3.74 -2.16
C LEU A 214 15.87 -2.68 -2.46
N VAL A 215 16.50 -2.13 -1.44
CA VAL A 215 17.62 -1.16 -1.60
C VAL A 215 18.80 -1.83 -2.30
N ALA A 216 19.20 -3.03 -1.87
CA ALA A 216 20.33 -3.75 -2.44
C ALA A 216 20.11 -4.12 -3.93
N ILE A 217 18.96 -4.69 -4.26
CA ILE A 217 18.64 -5.08 -5.64
C ILE A 217 18.49 -3.84 -6.57
N SER A 218 17.95 -2.74 -6.04
CA SER A 218 17.81 -1.49 -6.80
C SER A 218 19.17 -0.80 -7.00
N GLY A 219 20.03 -0.82 -6.01
CA GLY A 219 21.42 -0.36 -6.13
C GLY A 219 22.20 -1.16 -7.16
N TRP A 220 22.09 -2.49 -7.12
CA TRP A 220 22.70 -3.37 -8.12
C TRP A 220 22.15 -3.11 -9.53
N PHE A 221 20.84 -2.92 -9.68
CA PHE A 221 20.22 -2.54 -10.94
C PHE A 221 20.79 -1.23 -11.49
N PHE A 222 20.91 -0.20 -10.65
CA PHE A 222 21.50 1.08 -11.04
C PHE A 222 22.97 0.92 -11.50
N LEU A 223 23.78 0.17 -10.75
CA LEU A 223 25.17 -0.08 -11.13
C LEU A 223 25.30 -0.83 -12.47
N LYS A 224 24.45 -1.84 -12.70
CA LYS A 224 24.38 -2.54 -13.99
C LYS A 224 23.91 -1.61 -15.12
N MET A 225 22.91 -0.77 -14.87
CA MET A 225 22.38 0.17 -15.85
C MET A 225 23.45 1.16 -16.32
N ARG A 226 24.29 1.66 -15.40
CA ARG A 226 25.39 2.57 -15.73
C ARG A 226 26.51 1.94 -16.60
N ARG A 227 26.63 0.63 -16.57
CA ARG A 227 27.69 -0.12 -17.30
C ARG A 227 27.23 -0.61 -18.67
N GLN A 228 25.97 -0.38 -19.04
CA GLN A 228 25.41 -0.81 -20.33
C GLN A 228 25.17 0.39 -21.24
N PRO A 229 25.23 0.20 -22.57
CA PRO A 229 24.92 1.25 -23.54
C PRO A 229 23.39 1.48 -23.62
N VAL A 230 22.84 2.07 -22.56
CA VAL A 230 21.42 2.39 -22.46
C VAL A 230 21.18 3.89 -22.54
N SER A 231 19.95 4.30 -22.86
CA SER A 231 19.61 5.72 -22.93
C SER A 231 19.79 6.43 -21.59
N ALA A 232 20.19 7.70 -21.62
CA ALA A 232 20.32 8.54 -20.42
C ALA A 232 19.02 8.59 -19.59
N ARG A 233 17.85 8.48 -20.22
CA ARG A 233 16.54 8.42 -19.56
C ARG A 233 16.40 7.20 -18.65
N LEU A 234 16.89 6.02 -19.10
CA LEU A 234 16.84 4.81 -18.28
C LEU A 234 17.78 4.90 -17.07
N VAL A 235 18.98 5.46 -17.27
CA VAL A 235 19.92 5.71 -16.16
C VAL A 235 19.32 6.69 -15.16
N LEU A 236 18.70 7.78 -15.65
CA LEU A 236 18.02 8.75 -14.78
C LEU A 236 16.87 8.09 -14.01
N GLY A 237 16.03 7.28 -14.67
CA GLY A 237 14.94 6.55 -14.02
C GLY A 237 15.43 5.63 -12.91
N SER A 238 16.53 4.90 -13.11
CA SER A 238 17.14 4.05 -12.08
C SER A 238 17.72 4.85 -10.91
N LYS A 239 18.28 6.04 -11.16
CA LYS A 239 18.71 6.98 -10.12
C LYS A 239 17.53 7.52 -9.32
N MET A 240 16.45 7.92 -10.00
CA MET A 240 15.23 8.41 -9.35
C MET A 240 14.61 7.32 -8.46
N LEU A 241 14.61 6.06 -8.89
CA LEU A 241 14.17 4.94 -8.06
C LEU A 241 14.93 4.90 -6.72
N LEU A 242 16.26 5.00 -6.75
CA LEU A 242 17.08 5.02 -5.52
C LEU A 242 16.77 6.22 -4.63
N VAL A 243 16.59 7.41 -5.22
CA VAL A 243 16.24 8.62 -4.47
C VAL A 243 14.88 8.45 -3.77
N VAL A 244 13.86 7.96 -4.49
CA VAL A 244 12.52 7.73 -3.93
C VAL A 244 12.57 6.67 -2.83
N LEU A 245 13.33 5.56 -3.02
CA LEU A 245 13.52 4.54 -1.99
C LEU A 245 14.21 5.10 -0.74
N PHE A 246 15.22 5.96 -0.92
CA PHE A 246 15.90 6.63 0.20
C PHE A 246 14.95 7.54 0.98
N VAL A 247 14.16 8.36 0.27
CA VAL A 247 13.14 9.22 0.90
C VAL A 247 12.12 8.36 1.66
N GLN A 248 11.64 7.28 1.06
CA GLN A 248 10.68 6.37 1.71
C GLN A 248 11.28 5.71 2.96
N PHE A 249 12.57 5.34 2.92
CA PHE A 249 13.27 4.80 4.06
C PHE A 249 13.37 5.83 5.21
N LEU A 250 13.69 7.08 4.90
CA LEU A 250 13.71 8.17 5.89
C LEU A 250 12.33 8.42 6.50
N LEU A 251 11.27 8.45 5.66
CA LEU A 251 9.89 8.60 6.14
C LEU A 251 9.49 7.46 7.08
N GLY A 252 9.83 6.21 6.75
CA GLY A 252 9.60 5.06 7.62
C GLY A 252 10.32 5.18 8.96
N ARG A 253 11.56 5.70 8.97
CA ARG A 253 12.30 5.98 10.20
C ARG A 253 11.65 7.09 11.03
N LEU A 254 11.26 8.19 10.39
CA LEU A 254 10.59 9.31 11.05
C LEU A 254 9.27 8.89 11.68
N THR A 255 8.51 8.02 11.03
CA THR A 255 7.28 7.45 11.58
C THR A 255 7.54 6.74 12.90
N ILE A 256 8.57 5.90 12.99
CA ILE A 256 8.93 5.19 14.23
C ILE A 256 9.33 6.18 15.32
N ILE A 257 10.20 7.15 15.02
CA ILE A 257 10.67 8.16 15.98
C ILE A 257 9.50 8.97 16.53
N ASN A 258 8.57 9.38 15.67
CA ASN A 258 7.39 10.16 16.08
C ASN A 258 6.40 9.33 16.90
N CYS A 259 6.25 8.05 16.63
CA CYS A 259 5.45 7.15 17.47
C CYS A 259 6.01 7.05 18.89
N ILE A 260 7.34 7.10 19.07
CA ILE A 260 7.99 7.10 20.39
C ILE A 260 7.90 8.49 21.03
N GLY A 261 8.02 9.56 20.25
CA GLY A 261 8.13 10.95 20.70
C GLY A 261 6.82 11.68 21.00
N ARG A 262 5.66 11.00 20.99
CA ARG A 262 4.32 11.61 21.22
C ARG A 262 3.91 12.71 20.23
N ILE A 263 4.51 12.82 19.06
CA ILE A 263 4.06 13.76 18.04
C ILE A 263 3.16 13.01 17.07
N PRO A 264 1.84 13.28 17.06
CA PRO A 264 0.91 12.62 16.13
C PRO A 264 1.03 13.27 14.74
N LEU A 265 2.12 12.98 14.00
CA LEU A 265 2.30 13.55 12.67
C LEU A 265 1.54 12.81 11.56
N PHE A 266 1.06 11.60 11.82
CA PHE A 266 0.36 10.80 10.79
C PHE A 266 -0.66 9.84 11.41
N TRP A 267 -1.72 10.39 11.96
CA TRP A 267 -2.94 9.63 12.24
C TRP A 267 -4.00 10.03 11.22
N GLY A 268 -4.01 9.34 10.09
CA GLY A 268 -5.12 9.33 9.15
C GLY A 268 -5.71 7.95 9.12
#